data_630cdf65f3cc71c48e249c6ab7287214
#
_entry.id   630cdf65f3cc71c48e249c6ab7287214
#
_cell.length_a   1.000
_cell.length_b   1.000
_cell.length_c   1.000
_cell.angle_alpha   90.00
_cell.angle_beta   90.00
_cell.angle_gamma   90.00
#
_symmetry.space_group_name_H-M   'P 1'
#
loop_
_entity.id
_entity.type
_entity.pdbx_description
1 polymer ?
#
loop_
_entity_poly.entity_id
_entity_poly.type
_entity_poly.pdbx_seq_one_letter_code
_entity_poly.pdbx_strand_id
1 'polypeptide(L)'
;MKKQLLAASLSIGLIASTTPAPAHANDDWGKNSNIKHVLLVSIDGMHAVDFANCANGIGSINNGQPYCPNLLALGKHGVNYVSASTSKPSDSFPGLTAIITGGSPAVTGVYYDVAYSRNFDAPATTTGNGLGAGTCTPFAAPTGTTTEYEEGIDIDKTKVNGGAPGASLTDGGINSIDPNKLVRDPSKGCAPVHPWEFVRVNSIFSVVHSAGGFAAWSDKHPAYSSVASGIGPKALDDFYAPEINSNVVGLPGVTTPTGVSCAQVLDPNSDITAWTNSFQNIQCYDTLKVNAILNEIDGKDHLGLRKTKVPTVFGMNFQAVSVGQKLIEASNGVTGGYLDAAGTPSAALLNEIQFADSSVGAWVKELKKNGLYESTLIIITAKHGQSPIDPSLYKRQTKIGTSPATLLDNAGFIPESESPSNPTGIGPTEDDVSLIWLKDSSETQAAVQILEQNGGATGIGLGQFYYGPSLAINFNDPTVDPRTPDIIVTPNVGVTYSGSGAKQAEHGGFNHDDTNVMLLLSNPQFEAKTVVAAVGTVQVAPTILKALGLDPDALDAVRIEGTPVLPAVQLGW
;
A
#
# COMPACT_ATOMS: atom_id res chain seq x y z
N MET A 1 15.28 0.23 -76.39
CA MET A 1 14.83 0.75 -75.08
C MET A 1 14.58 -0.45 -74.18
N LYS A 2 15.49 -0.74 -73.27
CA LYS A 2 15.40 -1.87 -72.37
C LYS A 2 14.65 -1.46 -71.09
N LYS A 3 13.56 -2.15 -70.76
CA LYS A 3 12.87 -2.03 -69.49
C LYS A 3 13.58 -2.93 -68.48
N GLN A 4 14.09 -2.36 -67.38
CA GLN A 4 14.55 -3.08 -66.23
C GLN A 4 13.35 -3.30 -65.26
N LEU A 5 13.09 -4.55 -64.93
CA LEU A 5 12.23 -4.94 -63.79
C LEU A 5 13.07 -4.88 -62.54
N LEU A 6 12.61 -4.12 -61.54
CA LEU A 6 13.10 -4.21 -60.16
C LEU A 6 12.28 -5.30 -59.46
N ALA A 7 13.00 -6.32 -58.99
CA ALA A 7 12.44 -7.32 -58.07
C ALA A 7 12.65 -6.82 -56.63
N ALA A 8 11.54 -6.59 -55.92
CA ALA A 8 11.57 -6.31 -54.50
C ALA A 8 11.59 -7.64 -53.72
N SER A 9 12.68 -7.92 -53.03
CA SER A 9 12.81 -9.06 -52.12
C SER A 9 12.18 -8.69 -50.74
N LEU A 10 11.12 -9.38 -50.40
CA LEU A 10 10.45 -9.29 -49.11
C LEU A 10 11.28 -10.17 -48.11
N SER A 11 11.99 -9.53 -47.19
CA SER A 11 12.67 -10.20 -46.08
C SER A 11 11.68 -10.40 -44.96
N ILE A 12 11.20 -11.63 -44.76
CA ILE A 12 10.42 -12.03 -43.58
C ILE A 12 11.44 -12.17 -42.42
N GLY A 13 11.44 -11.17 -41.55
CA GLY A 13 12.19 -11.25 -40.29
C GLY A 13 11.49 -12.27 -39.36
N LEU A 14 12.13 -13.40 -39.07
CA LEU A 14 11.76 -14.26 -37.98
C LEU A 14 11.96 -13.49 -36.66
N ILE A 15 10.87 -13.11 -35.99
CA ILE A 15 10.92 -12.68 -34.61
C ILE A 15 11.11 -13.94 -33.77
N ALA A 16 12.37 -14.19 -33.37
CA ALA A 16 12.67 -15.20 -32.38
C ALA A 16 12.09 -14.71 -31.04
N SER A 17 11.03 -15.35 -30.56
CA SER A 17 10.56 -15.21 -29.20
C SER A 17 11.65 -15.74 -28.26
N THR A 18 12.47 -14.84 -27.71
CA THR A 18 13.35 -15.19 -26.59
C THR A 18 12.47 -15.37 -25.37
N THR A 19 12.16 -16.62 -25.03
CA THR A 19 11.73 -16.93 -23.66
C THR A 19 12.81 -16.40 -22.72
N PRO A 20 12.46 -15.63 -21.67
CA PRO A 20 13.45 -15.24 -20.69
C PRO A 20 14.06 -16.50 -20.12
N ALA A 21 15.39 -16.61 -20.16
CA ALA A 21 16.08 -17.69 -19.49
C ALA A 21 15.71 -17.63 -18.00
N PRO A 22 15.42 -18.78 -17.35
CA PRO A 22 15.24 -18.79 -15.91
C PRO A 22 16.48 -18.14 -15.29
N ALA A 23 16.27 -17.19 -14.38
CA ALA A 23 17.35 -16.60 -13.59
C ALA A 23 18.11 -17.79 -12.97
N HIS A 24 19.35 -18.01 -13.42
CA HIS A 24 20.17 -19.04 -12.82
C HIS A 24 20.33 -18.67 -11.36
N ALA A 25 19.77 -19.49 -10.47
CA ALA A 25 20.10 -19.47 -9.08
C ALA A 25 21.61 -19.69 -8.98
N ASN A 26 22.36 -18.62 -8.84
CA ASN A 26 23.75 -18.74 -8.46
C ASN A 26 23.73 -19.27 -7.03
N ASP A 27 24.29 -20.47 -6.82
CA ASP A 27 24.50 -21.04 -5.47
C ASP A 27 25.33 -20.14 -4.55
N ASP A 28 25.74 -18.97 -5.06
CA ASP A 28 26.57 -17.95 -4.43
C ASP A 28 25.78 -16.71 -3.94
N TRP A 29 24.44 -16.68 -4.06
CA TRP A 29 23.69 -15.52 -3.61
C TRP A 29 23.95 -15.25 -2.11
N GLY A 30 24.16 -13.99 -1.74
CA GLY A 30 24.42 -13.60 -0.36
C GLY A 30 25.78 -14.04 0.22
N LYS A 31 26.63 -14.76 -0.50
CA LYS A 31 27.96 -15.14 0.02
C LYS A 31 28.89 -13.94 0.20
N ASN A 32 28.74 -12.91 -0.62
CA ASN A 32 29.54 -11.69 -0.55
C ASN A 32 28.86 -10.53 0.17
N SER A 33 27.56 -10.64 0.49
CA SER A 33 26.82 -9.64 1.26
C SER A 33 26.86 -9.96 2.75
N ASN A 34 27.13 -8.95 3.58
CA ASN A 34 26.99 -9.06 5.03
C ASN A 34 25.50 -9.10 5.46
N ILE A 35 24.59 -8.62 4.59
CA ILE A 35 23.14 -8.64 4.84
C ILE A 35 22.57 -9.99 4.44
N LYS A 36 21.94 -10.67 5.39
CA LYS A 36 21.28 -11.98 5.22
C LYS A 36 19.77 -11.88 5.35
N HIS A 37 19.31 -10.84 6.03
CA HIS A 37 17.91 -10.60 6.36
C HIS A 37 17.55 -9.16 6.04
N VAL A 38 16.33 -8.93 5.57
CA VAL A 38 15.75 -7.59 5.43
C VAL A 38 14.43 -7.57 6.18
N LEU A 39 14.35 -6.70 7.18
CA LEU A 39 13.11 -6.36 7.90
C LEU A 39 12.54 -5.09 7.27
N LEU A 40 11.48 -5.24 6.47
CA LEU A 40 10.77 -4.15 5.80
C LEU A 40 9.54 -3.76 6.61
N VAL A 41 9.48 -2.53 7.06
CA VAL A 41 8.39 -2.02 7.89
C VAL A 41 7.73 -0.83 7.18
N SER A 42 6.43 -0.93 6.95
CA SER A 42 5.59 0.20 6.54
C SER A 42 4.81 0.72 7.74
N ILE A 43 4.88 2.01 8.00
CA ILE A 43 4.06 2.69 9.02
C ILE A 43 3.14 3.66 8.28
N ASP A 44 1.91 3.21 7.99
CA ASP A 44 0.97 4.00 7.20
C ASP A 44 0.72 5.37 7.83
N GLY A 45 0.75 6.40 7.00
CA GLY A 45 0.64 7.80 7.40
C GLY A 45 1.94 8.44 7.91
N MET A 46 3.00 7.70 8.20
CA MET A 46 4.22 8.25 8.80
C MET A 46 4.98 9.15 7.83
N HIS A 47 4.91 10.46 8.04
CA HIS A 47 5.62 11.44 7.23
C HIS A 47 7.11 11.53 7.60
N ALA A 48 7.91 12.09 6.70
CA ALA A 48 9.29 12.44 7.01
C ALA A 48 9.39 13.45 8.17
N VAL A 49 8.44 14.38 8.28
CA VAL A 49 8.37 15.36 9.37
C VAL A 49 8.07 14.70 10.72
N ASP A 50 7.29 13.63 10.78
CA ASP A 50 7.02 12.90 12.03
C ASP A 50 8.31 12.32 12.62
N PHE A 51 9.13 11.69 11.76
CA PHE A 51 10.43 11.20 12.18
C PHE A 51 11.37 12.34 12.57
N ALA A 52 11.43 13.42 11.79
CA ALA A 52 12.27 14.58 12.12
C ALA A 52 11.88 15.18 13.48
N ASN A 53 10.58 15.37 13.72
CA ASN A 53 10.05 15.90 14.96
C ASN A 53 10.31 14.97 16.15
N CYS A 54 10.06 13.68 16.00
CA CYS A 54 10.24 12.75 17.11
C CYS A 54 11.73 12.51 17.45
N ALA A 55 12.61 12.56 16.43
CA ALA A 55 14.04 12.36 16.61
C ALA A 55 14.77 13.59 17.18
N ASN A 56 14.30 14.80 16.84
CA ASN A 56 14.91 16.05 17.30
C ASN A 56 14.24 16.62 18.57
N GLY A 57 12.98 16.24 18.83
CA GLY A 57 12.14 16.80 19.88
C GLY A 57 11.42 18.07 19.45
N ILE A 58 10.26 18.32 20.04
CA ILE A 58 9.46 19.54 19.90
C ILE A 58 9.30 20.16 21.28
N GLY A 59 9.46 21.47 21.43
CA GLY A 59 9.45 22.15 22.73
C GLY A 59 8.22 21.90 23.59
N SER A 60 7.07 21.69 22.97
CA SER A 60 5.80 21.36 23.65
C SER A 60 5.64 19.88 24.01
N ILE A 61 6.48 19.00 23.45
CA ILE A 61 6.44 17.55 23.65
C ILE A 61 7.69 17.10 24.40
N ASN A 62 7.53 16.29 25.45
CA ASN A 62 8.62 15.68 26.22
C ASN A 62 9.73 16.68 26.62
N ASN A 63 9.35 17.93 26.95
CA ASN A 63 10.27 19.04 27.27
C ASN A 63 11.34 19.30 26.19
N GLY A 64 10.99 19.13 24.93
CA GLY A 64 11.90 19.31 23.80
C GLY A 64 12.89 18.16 23.58
N GLN A 65 12.76 17.06 24.32
CA GLN A 65 13.60 15.87 24.12
C GLN A 65 12.99 14.94 23.09
N PRO A 66 13.80 14.14 22.40
CA PRO A 66 13.32 13.09 21.50
C PRO A 66 12.27 12.20 22.15
N TYR A 67 11.24 11.83 21.38
CA TYR A 67 10.14 11.01 21.89
C TYR A 67 9.94 9.69 21.11
N CYS A 68 10.86 9.36 20.17
CA CYS A 68 10.97 8.06 19.51
C CYS A 68 12.41 7.51 19.63
N PRO A 69 12.82 7.04 20.82
CA PRO A 69 14.21 6.70 21.10
C PRO A 69 14.75 5.53 20.26
N ASN A 70 13.90 4.58 19.87
CA ASN A 70 14.29 3.41 19.09
C ASN A 70 14.51 3.76 17.61
N LEU A 71 13.61 4.52 17.00
CA LEU A 71 13.78 5.05 15.63
C LEU A 71 14.99 5.98 15.56
N LEU A 72 15.17 6.84 16.56
CA LEU A 72 16.37 7.67 16.67
C LEU A 72 17.64 6.83 16.74
N ALA A 73 17.63 5.73 17.51
CA ALA A 73 18.78 4.83 17.61
C ALA A 73 19.12 4.16 16.27
N LEU A 74 18.09 3.78 15.48
CA LEU A 74 18.29 3.29 14.12
C LEU A 74 18.89 4.39 13.23
N GLY A 75 18.43 5.63 13.34
CA GLY A 75 18.95 6.76 12.57
C GLY A 75 20.44 7.05 12.82
N LYS A 76 20.97 6.71 14.00
CA LYS A 76 22.41 6.84 14.31
C LYS A 76 23.30 5.87 13.53
N HIS A 77 22.72 4.82 12.98
CA HIS A 77 23.36 3.81 12.14
C HIS A 77 22.55 3.61 10.85
N GLY A 78 22.14 4.73 10.24
CA GLY A 78 21.23 4.66 9.10
C GLY A 78 21.36 5.81 8.12
N VAL A 79 20.76 5.59 6.96
CA VAL A 79 20.60 6.59 5.91
C VAL A 79 19.15 7.06 5.94
N ASN A 80 18.94 8.32 6.28
CA ASN A 80 17.62 8.96 6.34
C ASN A 80 17.39 9.80 5.09
N TYR A 81 16.29 9.55 4.37
CA TYR A 81 15.89 10.25 3.14
C TYR A 81 14.76 11.22 3.44
N VAL A 82 15.08 12.48 3.64
CA VAL A 82 14.09 13.50 4.07
C VAL A 82 13.15 13.97 2.95
N SER A 83 13.48 13.65 1.71
CA SER A 83 12.67 13.99 0.52
C SER A 83 12.21 12.73 -0.21
N ALA A 84 11.87 11.68 0.54
CA ALA A 84 11.29 10.47 -0.02
C ALA A 84 9.82 10.71 -0.40
N SER A 85 9.43 10.27 -1.59
CA SER A 85 8.05 10.34 -2.08
C SER A 85 7.50 8.94 -2.35
N THR A 86 6.29 8.69 -1.88
CA THR A 86 5.55 7.47 -2.23
C THR A 86 4.94 7.55 -3.63
N SER A 87 4.20 6.51 -4.03
CA SER A 87 3.46 6.46 -5.29
C SER A 87 2.42 7.57 -5.41
N LYS A 88 1.96 7.81 -6.63
CA LYS A 88 0.82 8.67 -6.95
C LYS A 88 -0.17 7.86 -7.79
N PRO A 89 -1.40 7.65 -7.32
CA PRO A 89 -2.00 8.08 -6.04
C PRO A 89 -1.25 7.56 -4.80
N SER A 90 -1.34 8.33 -3.70
CA SER A 90 -0.69 8.02 -2.42
C SER A 90 -1.64 7.21 -1.54
N ASP A 91 -1.83 5.96 -1.91
CA ASP A 91 -2.74 5.04 -1.26
C ASP A 91 -2.05 3.73 -0.88
N SER A 92 -2.66 2.97 0.03
CA SER A 92 -2.11 1.74 0.60
C SER A 92 -1.73 0.71 -0.45
N PHE A 93 -2.59 0.44 -1.44
CA PHE A 93 -2.35 -0.61 -2.41
C PHE A 93 -1.28 -0.23 -3.45
N PRO A 94 -1.37 0.90 -4.19
CA PRO A 94 -0.28 1.33 -5.06
C PRO A 94 1.00 1.61 -4.29
N GLY A 95 0.92 2.16 -3.07
CA GLY A 95 2.08 2.43 -2.23
C GLY A 95 2.86 1.19 -1.85
N LEU A 96 2.20 0.14 -1.35
CA LEU A 96 2.87 -1.14 -1.07
C LEU A 96 3.42 -1.75 -2.35
N THR A 97 2.60 -1.76 -3.42
CA THR A 97 3.01 -2.34 -4.70
C THR A 97 4.28 -1.66 -5.22
N ALA A 98 4.38 -0.34 -5.12
CA ALA A 98 5.58 0.42 -5.48
C ALA A 98 6.81 0.00 -4.64
N ILE A 99 6.66 -0.12 -3.32
CA ILE A 99 7.73 -0.51 -2.39
C ILE A 99 8.30 -1.90 -2.71
N ILE A 100 7.46 -2.84 -3.12
CA ILE A 100 7.86 -4.26 -3.27
C ILE A 100 8.19 -4.67 -4.71
N THR A 101 7.77 -3.89 -5.72
CA THR A 101 8.01 -4.21 -7.13
C THR A 101 9.02 -3.29 -7.79
N GLY A 102 9.20 -2.08 -7.24
CA GLY A 102 10.01 -1.04 -7.85
C GLY A 102 9.34 -0.32 -9.02
N GLY A 103 8.01 -0.46 -9.18
CA GLY A 103 7.24 0.09 -10.28
C GLY A 103 6.15 1.08 -9.89
N SER A 104 5.84 1.99 -10.81
CA SER A 104 4.72 2.92 -10.71
C SER A 104 3.38 2.26 -11.06
N PRO A 105 2.23 2.91 -10.80
CA PRO A 105 0.92 2.43 -11.22
C PRO A 105 0.82 2.13 -12.73
N ALA A 106 1.56 2.85 -13.57
CA ALA A 106 1.58 2.61 -15.02
C ALA A 106 2.06 1.19 -15.36
N VAL A 107 3.06 0.68 -14.64
CA VAL A 107 3.63 -0.65 -14.87
C VAL A 107 2.92 -1.72 -14.04
N THR A 108 2.61 -1.43 -12.80
CA THR A 108 1.97 -2.39 -11.89
C THR A 108 0.50 -2.63 -12.21
N GLY A 109 -0.18 -1.64 -12.82
CA GLY A 109 -1.61 -1.65 -13.09
C GLY A 109 -2.47 -1.46 -11.83
N VAL A 110 -1.88 -0.98 -10.74
CA VAL A 110 -2.56 -0.73 -9.45
C VAL A 110 -2.65 0.77 -9.23
N TYR A 111 -3.86 1.32 -9.35
CA TYR A 111 -4.08 2.76 -9.21
C TYR A 111 -4.59 3.15 -7.83
N TYR A 112 -5.41 2.29 -7.20
CA TYR A 112 -6.01 2.53 -5.88
C TYR A 112 -6.48 1.21 -5.26
N ASP A 113 -6.86 1.20 -3.98
CA ASP A 113 -7.46 0.07 -3.28
C ASP A 113 -8.83 -0.31 -3.86
N VAL A 114 -9.66 0.70 -4.13
CA VAL A 114 -10.89 0.58 -4.90
C VAL A 114 -10.70 1.29 -6.24
N ALA A 115 -10.81 0.57 -7.36
CA ALA A 115 -10.58 1.13 -8.69
C ALA A 115 -11.45 0.43 -9.74
N TYR A 116 -11.85 1.16 -10.78
CA TYR A 116 -12.58 0.57 -11.90
C TYR A 116 -11.63 -0.08 -12.91
N SER A 117 -12.08 -1.17 -13.50
CA SER A 117 -11.35 -1.84 -14.57
C SER A 117 -12.28 -2.25 -15.70
N ARG A 118 -11.99 -1.76 -16.90
CA ARG A 118 -12.77 -2.05 -18.10
C ARG A 118 -12.51 -3.44 -18.68
N ASN A 119 -11.52 -4.17 -18.16
CA ASN A 119 -11.13 -5.49 -18.69
C ASN A 119 -11.58 -6.68 -17.85
N PHE A 120 -12.39 -6.45 -16.81
CA PHE A 120 -12.94 -7.49 -15.96
C PHE A 120 -14.46 -7.44 -15.92
N ASP A 121 -15.04 -8.54 -15.50
CA ASP A 121 -16.45 -8.68 -15.17
C ASP A 121 -16.64 -8.79 -13.65
N ALA A 122 -17.83 -8.44 -13.17
CA ALA A 122 -18.19 -8.46 -11.77
C ALA A 122 -18.00 -9.83 -11.11
N PRO A 123 -17.83 -9.89 -9.78
CA PRO A 123 -17.71 -11.14 -9.03
C PRO A 123 -18.95 -12.03 -9.17
N ALA A 124 -18.83 -13.31 -8.81
CA ALA A 124 -19.93 -14.27 -8.86
C ALA A 124 -20.92 -14.10 -7.70
N THR A 125 -20.46 -13.56 -6.57
CA THR A 125 -21.28 -13.25 -5.38
C THR A 125 -20.97 -11.84 -4.91
N THR A 126 -21.94 -11.21 -4.23
CA THR A 126 -21.76 -9.87 -3.63
C THR A 126 -20.57 -9.85 -2.68
N THR A 127 -19.73 -8.81 -2.78
CA THR A 127 -18.54 -8.62 -1.95
C THR A 127 -18.86 -8.23 -0.51
N GLY A 128 -17.83 -8.16 0.34
CA GLY A 128 -17.96 -7.69 1.73
C GLY A 128 -18.44 -6.24 1.83
N ASN A 129 -18.06 -5.40 0.87
CA ASN A 129 -18.48 -3.99 0.78
C ASN A 129 -19.80 -3.78 0.03
N GLY A 130 -20.36 -4.83 -0.55
CA GLY A 130 -21.68 -4.78 -1.20
C GLY A 130 -21.61 -4.55 -2.71
N LEU A 131 -20.44 -4.63 -3.37
CA LEU A 131 -20.38 -4.71 -4.82
C LEU A 131 -21.19 -5.92 -5.29
N GLY A 132 -22.15 -5.68 -6.19
CA GLY A 132 -23.12 -6.68 -6.61
C GLY A 132 -22.50 -7.82 -7.43
N ALA A 133 -23.10 -9.01 -7.29
CA ALA A 133 -22.81 -10.12 -8.17
C ALA A 133 -23.27 -9.83 -9.61
N GLY A 134 -22.45 -10.20 -10.60
CA GLY A 134 -22.78 -10.02 -12.01
C GLY A 134 -22.63 -11.28 -12.84
N THR A 135 -22.83 -11.17 -14.14
CA THR A 135 -22.57 -12.24 -15.10
C THR A 135 -21.16 -12.10 -15.67
N CYS A 136 -20.57 -13.20 -16.07
CA CYS A 136 -19.38 -13.22 -16.90
C CYS A 136 -19.59 -14.25 -18.01
N THR A 137 -19.30 -13.83 -19.24
CA THR A 137 -19.39 -14.74 -20.40
C THR A 137 -17.99 -15.08 -20.89
N PRO A 138 -17.57 -16.34 -20.84
CA PRO A 138 -16.24 -16.73 -21.26
C PRO A 138 -15.91 -16.25 -22.68
N PHE A 139 -14.74 -15.63 -22.83
CA PHE A 139 -14.20 -15.14 -24.12
C PHE A 139 -15.05 -14.06 -24.83
N ALA A 140 -16.02 -13.47 -24.13
CA ALA A 140 -16.73 -12.28 -24.58
C ALA A 140 -15.96 -11.01 -24.25
N ALA A 141 -16.40 -9.87 -24.80
CA ALA A 141 -15.90 -8.58 -24.37
C ALA A 141 -16.29 -8.33 -22.90
N PRO A 142 -15.35 -7.83 -22.07
CA PRO A 142 -15.65 -7.51 -20.67
C PRO A 142 -16.66 -6.38 -20.56
N THR A 143 -17.44 -6.40 -19.48
CA THR A 143 -18.45 -5.35 -19.20
C THR A 143 -17.89 -4.19 -18.39
N GLY A 144 -16.75 -4.39 -17.74
CA GLY A 144 -16.21 -3.48 -16.74
C GLY A 144 -16.82 -3.73 -15.36
N THR A 145 -16.04 -3.47 -14.34
CA THR A 145 -16.47 -3.56 -12.93
C THR A 145 -15.49 -2.84 -12.02
N THR A 146 -15.92 -2.50 -10.81
CA THR A 146 -15.04 -2.01 -9.75
C THR A 146 -14.26 -3.17 -9.14
N THR A 147 -13.01 -2.93 -8.80
CA THR A 147 -12.15 -3.85 -8.06
C THR A 147 -12.01 -3.37 -6.61
N GLU A 148 -12.22 -4.26 -5.65
CA GLU A 148 -12.20 -3.95 -4.21
C GLU A 148 -11.27 -4.91 -3.48
N TYR A 149 -10.01 -5.00 -3.89
CA TYR A 149 -9.11 -5.99 -3.32
C TYR A 149 -8.80 -5.75 -1.84
N GLU A 150 -8.82 -4.53 -1.36
CA GLU A 150 -8.44 -4.24 0.01
C GLU A 150 -9.53 -4.61 1.01
N GLU A 151 -10.82 -4.44 0.69
CA GLU A 151 -11.89 -4.51 1.69
C GLU A 151 -12.99 -5.54 1.39
N GLY A 152 -13.06 -6.04 0.16
CA GLY A 152 -14.23 -6.78 -0.32
C GLY A 152 -14.11 -8.30 -0.38
N ILE A 153 -12.93 -8.88 -0.25
CA ILE A 153 -12.65 -10.26 -0.64
C ILE A 153 -12.45 -11.26 0.51
N ASP A 154 -12.50 -10.82 1.75
CA ASP A 154 -12.38 -11.68 2.92
C ASP A 154 -13.62 -12.56 3.13
N ILE A 155 -13.43 -13.75 3.68
CA ILE A 155 -14.50 -14.74 3.86
C ILE A 155 -15.39 -14.39 5.06
N ASP A 156 -14.77 -14.06 6.19
CA ASP A 156 -15.48 -13.91 7.47
C ASP A 156 -14.86 -12.79 8.32
N LYS A 157 -15.49 -11.64 8.29
CA LYS A 157 -15.10 -10.46 9.06
C LYS A 157 -15.33 -10.60 10.58
N THR A 158 -15.96 -11.67 11.05
CA THR A 158 -16.16 -11.90 12.48
C THR A 158 -14.91 -12.40 13.21
N LYS A 159 -13.84 -12.71 12.47
CA LYS A 159 -12.59 -13.28 12.99
C LYS A 159 -11.37 -12.53 12.51
N VAL A 160 -10.46 -12.26 13.41
CA VAL A 160 -9.18 -11.58 13.12
C VAL A 160 -8.27 -12.38 12.18
N ASN A 161 -8.50 -13.66 12.05
CA ASN A 161 -7.75 -14.54 11.14
C ASN A 161 -8.40 -14.69 9.76
N GLY A 162 -9.24 -13.74 9.34
CA GLY A 162 -9.97 -13.79 8.07
C GLY A 162 -11.02 -14.90 8.00
N GLY A 163 -11.44 -15.44 9.16
CA GLY A 163 -12.48 -16.46 9.24
C GLY A 163 -12.01 -17.90 9.10
N ALA A 164 -10.74 -18.14 8.82
CA ALA A 164 -10.22 -19.50 8.74
C ALA A 164 -10.30 -20.20 10.11
N PRO A 165 -10.99 -21.34 10.24
CA PRO A 165 -11.05 -22.06 11.50
C PRO A 165 -9.74 -22.79 11.77
N GLY A 166 -9.19 -22.58 12.96
CA GLY A 166 -7.98 -23.25 13.41
C GLY A 166 -6.75 -22.74 12.68
N ALA A 167 -6.23 -21.64 13.12
CA ALA A 167 -5.06 -20.99 12.56
C ALA A 167 -3.94 -21.99 12.18
N SER A 168 -3.93 -22.43 10.95
CA SER A 168 -2.74 -23.00 10.33
C SER A 168 -1.91 -21.86 9.75
N LEU A 169 -0.66 -22.10 9.39
CA LEU A 169 0.21 -21.10 8.75
C LEU A 169 -0.36 -20.54 7.45
N THR A 170 -1.23 -21.29 6.82
CA THR A 170 -1.87 -20.95 5.57
C THR A 170 -3.26 -20.34 5.77
N ASP A 171 -3.75 -20.32 7.00
CA ASP A 171 -5.05 -19.77 7.36
C ASP A 171 -4.91 -18.31 7.83
N GLY A 172 -5.97 -17.54 7.70
CA GLY A 172 -5.96 -16.15 8.08
C GLY A 172 -5.24 -15.22 7.10
N GLY A 173 -5.09 -15.68 5.87
CA GLY A 173 -4.46 -14.91 4.80
C GLY A 173 -4.96 -15.40 3.46
N ILE A 174 -4.11 -16.06 2.69
CA ILE A 174 -4.42 -16.49 1.32
C ILE A 174 -5.64 -17.40 1.26
N ASN A 175 -5.78 -18.34 2.20
CA ASN A 175 -6.90 -19.26 2.22
C ASN A 175 -8.23 -18.66 2.70
N SER A 176 -8.21 -17.44 3.23
CA SER A 176 -9.43 -16.73 3.60
C SER A 176 -10.09 -16.01 2.42
N ILE A 177 -9.42 -15.91 1.29
CA ILE A 177 -9.96 -15.26 0.09
C ILE A 177 -11.05 -16.15 -0.51
N ASP A 178 -12.26 -15.57 -0.65
CA ASP A 178 -13.35 -16.24 -1.37
C ASP A 178 -13.26 -15.93 -2.87
N PRO A 179 -12.91 -16.91 -3.72
CA PRO A 179 -12.78 -16.68 -5.16
C PRO A 179 -14.08 -16.22 -5.84
N ASN A 180 -15.24 -16.46 -5.23
CA ASN A 180 -16.52 -15.98 -5.76
C ASN A 180 -16.74 -14.48 -5.58
N LYS A 181 -16.00 -13.85 -4.65
CA LYS A 181 -16.02 -12.40 -4.42
C LYS A 181 -14.97 -11.65 -5.25
N LEU A 182 -14.17 -12.35 -6.05
CA LEU A 182 -13.17 -11.73 -6.91
C LEU A 182 -13.77 -11.36 -8.26
N VAL A 183 -13.29 -10.27 -8.84
CA VAL A 183 -13.59 -9.93 -10.25
C VAL A 183 -13.12 -11.07 -11.16
N ARG A 184 -13.76 -11.21 -12.33
CA ARG A 184 -13.51 -12.33 -13.24
C ARG A 184 -12.93 -11.85 -14.55
N ASP A 185 -12.02 -12.62 -15.11
CA ASP A 185 -11.38 -12.34 -16.39
C ASP A 185 -12.06 -13.14 -17.52
N PRO A 186 -12.87 -12.49 -18.37
CA PRO A 186 -13.51 -13.19 -19.50
C PRO A 186 -12.49 -13.80 -20.45
N SER A 187 -11.33 -13.19 -20.65
CA SER A 187 -10.28 -13.68 -21.56
C SER A 187 -9.67 -15.00 -21.05
N LYS A 188 -9.79 -15.27 -19.77
CA LYS A 188 -9.37 -16.52 -19.10
C LYS A 188 -10.54 -17.43 -18.76
N GLY A 189 -11.63 -17.35 -19.52
CA GLY A 189 -12.81 -18.21 -19.31
C GLY A 189 -13.58 -17.88 -18.04
N CYS A 190 -13.57 -16.64 -17.60
CA CYS A 190 -14.18 -16.16 -16.36
C CYS A 190 -13.50 -16.69 -15.08
N ALA A 191 -12.22 -16.96 -15.14
CA ALA A 191 -11.45 -17.28 -13.94
C ALA A 191 -11.45 -16.08 -12.98
N PRO A 192 -11.54 -16.31 -11.65
CA PRO A 192 -11.37 -15.27 -10.66
C PRO A 192 -9.96 -14.69 -10.75
N VAL A 193 -9.81 -13.38 -10.58
CA VAL A 193 -8.52 -12.68 -10.58
C VAL A 193 -8.07 -12.50 -9.14
N HIS A 194 -7.10 -13.28 -8.71
CA HIS A 194 -6.57 -13.17 -7.36
C HIS A 194 -5.68 -11.93 -7.18
N PRO A 195 -5.49 -11.42 -5.98
CA PRO A 195 -4.68 -10.22 -5.72
C PRO A 195 -3.28 -10.29 -6.34
N TRP A 196 -2.61 -11.44 -6.27
CA TRP A 196 -1.28 -11.65 -6.87
C TRP A 196 -1.28 -11.73 -8.40
N GLU A 197 -2.45 -11.97 -9.03
CA GLU A 197 -2.63 -11.97 -10.48
C GLU A 197 -3.07 -10.60 -11.00
N PHE A 198 -3.60 -9.76 -10.10
CA PHE A 198 -3.98 -8.40 -10.43
C PHE A 198 -2.76 -7.51 -10.66
N VAL A 199 -1.73 -7.64 -9.85
CA VAL A 199 -0.46 -6.94 -10.04
C VAL A 199 0.26 -7.50 -11.26
N ARG A 200 0.62 -6.64 -12.23
CA ARG A 200 1.13 -7.04 -13.56
C ARG A 200 2.59 -7.49 -13.57
N VAL A 201 3.35 -7.25 -12.51
CA VAL A 201 4.79 -7.48 -12.41
C VAL A 201 5.11 -8.30 -11.17
N ASN A 202 6.31 -8.89 -11.14
CA ASN A 202 6.77 -9.66 -9.99
C ASN A 202 7.24 -8.76 -8.83
N SER A 203 7.36 -9.36 -7.65
CA SER A 203 7.76 -8.68 -6.41
C SER A 203 9.09 -9.20 -5.87
N ILE A 204 9.65 -8.48 -4.89
CA ILE A 204 10.83 -8.93 -4.13
C ILE A 204 10.62 -10.31 -3.49
N PHE A 205 9.38 -10.61 -3.03
CA PHE A 205 9.06 -11.89 -2.41
C PHE A 205 9.20 -13.04 -3.42
N SER A 206 8.68 -12.85 -4.62
CA SER A 206 8.82 -13.79 -5.73
C SER A 206 10.28 -14.01 -6.14
N VAL A 207 11.06 -12.95 -6.22
CA VAL A 207 12.48 -13.03 -6.58
C VAL A 207 13.28 -13.73 -5.48
N VAL A 208 13.10 -13.34 -4.21
CA VAL A 208 13.80 -13.93 -3.08
C VAL A 208 13.46 -15.42 -2.92
N HIS A 209 12.17 -15.77 -3.01
CA HIS A 209 11.75 -17.18 -2.94
C HIS A 209 12.36 -18.00 -4.09
N SER A 210 12.33 -17.48 -5.31
CA SER A 210 12.92 -18.14 -6.49
C SER A 210 14.43 -18.34 -6.37
N ALA A 211 15.10 -17.48 -5.61
CA ALA A 211 16.52 -17.62 -5.27
C ALA A 211 16.78 -18.56 -4.07
N GLY A 212 15.75 -19.22 -3.53
CA GLY A 212 15.85 -20.16 -2.39
C GLY A 212 15.81 -19.50 -1.02
N GLY A 213 15.51 -18.19 -0.95
CA GLY A 213 15.27 -17.47 0.30
C GLY A 213 13.92 -17.83 0.92
N PHE A 214 13.74 -17.51 2.20
CA PHE A 214 12.48 -17.64 2.92
C PHE A 214 11.82 -16.26 2.99
N ALA A 215 10.57 -16.14 2.57
CA ALA A 215 9.86 -14.88 2.44
C ALA A 215 8.61 -14.86 3.31
N ALA A 216 8.43 -13.78 4.11
CA ALA A 216 7.28 -13.63 4.98
C ALA A 216 6.73 -12.19 4.93
N TRP A 217 5.41 -12.04 5.07
CA TRP A 217 4.77 -10.72 5.12
C TRP A 217 3.52 -10.72 6.00
N SER A 218 3.31 -9.61 6.71
CA SER A 218 2.10 -9.40 7.52
C SER A 218 1.44 -8.05 7.19
N ASP A 219 0.14 -8.04 6.92
CA ASP A 219 -0.62 -6.85 6.55
C ASP A 219 -2.04 -6.83 7.15
N LYS A 220 -2.87 -5.87 6.73
CA LYS A 220 -4.19 -5.58 7.31
C LYS A 220 -5.36 -6.34 6.68
N HIS A 221 -5.20 -6.87 5.47
CA HIS A 221 -6.22 -7.62 4.74
C HIS A 221 -5.62 -8.82 4.00
N PRO A 222 -6.36 -9.92 3.81
CA PRO A 222 -5.94 -11.04 2.96
C PRO A 222 -5.58 -10.63 1.53
N ALA A 223 -6.20 -9.55 1.02
CA ALA A 223 -5.89 -8.96 -0.29
C ALA A 223 -4.43 -8.57 -0.47
N TYR A 224 -3.72 -8.28 0.60
CA TYR A 224 -2.28 -8.01 0.55
C TYR A 224 -1.42 -9.25 0.26
N SER A 225 -2.03 -10.42 0.06
CA SER A 225 -1.39 -11.52 -0.65
C SER A 225 -0.98 -11.14 -2.09
N SER A 226 -1.38 -9.96 -2.57
CA SER A 226 -0.85 -9.33 -3.79
C SER A 226 0.67 -9.22 -3.81
N VAL A 227 1.33 -9.18 -2.64
CA VAL A 227 2.80 -9.21 -2.54
C VAL A 227 3.41 -10.49 -3.12
N ALA A 228 2.63 -11.56 -3.30
CA ALA A 228 3.02 -12.79 -3.98
C ALA A 228 3.02 -12.69 -5.52
N SER A 229 2.85 -11.49 -6.09
CA SER A 229 2.81 -11.30 -7.54
C SER A 229 4.06 -11.85 -8.25
N GLY A 230 3.84 -12.40 -9.44
CA GLY A 230 4.87 -13.07 -10.26
C GLY A 230 4.76 -14.58 -10.24
N ILE A 231 4.85 -15.23 -9.08
CA ILE A 231 4.77 -16.70 -8.98
C ILE A 231 3.60 -17.21 -8.14
N GLY A 232 2.76 -16.30 -7.63
CA GLY A 232 1.57 -16.62 -6.84
C GLY A 232 1.89 -17.02 -5.39
N PRO A 233 0.94 -17.65 -4.68
CA PRO A 233 1.01 -17.90 -3.23
C PRO A 233 2.30 -18.55 -2.73
N LYS A 234 2.96 -19.35 -3.55
CA LYS A 234 4.24 -19.99 -3.20
C LYS A 234 5.40 -19.01 -3.04
N ALA A 235 5.23 -17.74 -3.42
CA ALA A 235 6.21 -16.68 -3.16
C ALA A 235 6.38 -16.37 -1.67
N LEU A 236 5.39 -16.76 -0.85
CA LEU A 236 5.35 -16.50 0.57
C LEU A 236 5.42 -17.82 1.33
N ASP A 237 6.45 -17.99 2.12
CA ASP A 237 6.63 -19.13 3.01
C ASP A 237 5.83 -18.96 4.30
N ASP A 238 5.58 -17.70 4.69
CA ASP A 238 4.70 -17.32 5.78
C ASP A 238 3.93 -16.04 5.42
N PHE A 239 2.61 -16.05 5.62
CA PHE A 239 1.76 -14.90 5.36
C PHE A 239 0.68 -14.78 6.44
N TYR A 240 0.63 -13.62 7.08
CA TYR A 240 -0.33 -13.33 8.13
C TYR A 240 -1.02 -11.99 7.87
N ALA A 241 -2.31 -12.01 7.55
CA ALA A 241 -3.11 -10.83 7.31
C ALA A 241 -4.43 -10.91 8.09
N PRO A 242 -4.38 -10.61 9.40
CA PRO A 242 -5.60 -10.53 10.18
C PRO A 242 -6.49 -9.41 9.63
N GLU A 243 -7.79 -9.71 9.43
CA GLU A 243 -8.73 -8.74 8.86
C GLU A 243 -8.97 -7.57 9.81
N ILE A 244 -8.57 -6.36 9.41
CA ILE A 244 -8.70 -5.15 10.22
C ILE A 244 -10.18 -4.77 10.47
N ASN A 245 -11.05 -5.05 9.51
CA ASN A 245 -12.49 -4.82 9.60
C ASN A 245 -13.23 -5.97 10.30
N SER A 246 -12.52 -6.77 11.12
CA SER A 246 -13.16 -7.86 11.86
C SER A 246 -14.06 -7.34 12.98
N ASN A 247 -15.02 -8.16 13.40
CA ASN A 247 -15.94 -7.85 14.51
C ASN A 247 -15.42 -8.37 15.86
N VAL A 248 -14.13 -8.68 15.94
CA VAL A 248 -13.54 -9.16 17.20
C VAL A 248 -13.50 -8.03 18.21
N VAL A 249 -13.93 -8.34 19.41
CA VAL A 249 -14.14 -7.38 20.50
C VAL A 249 -13.13 -7.48 21.64
N GLY A 250 -12.08 -8.27 21.48
CA GLY A 250 -11.00 -8.39 22.43
C GLY A 250 -10.01 -9.48 22.05
N LEU A 251 -8.78 -9.37 22.52
CA LEU A 251 -7.66 -10.25 22.23
C LEU A 251 -7.05 -10.76 23.55
N PRO A 252 -7.67 -11.76 24.20
CA PRO A 252 -7.15 -12.31 25.46
C PRO A 252 -5.71 -12.82 25.30
N GLY A 253 -4.84 -12.43 26.22
CA GLY A 253 -3.43 -12.83 26.21
C GLY A 253 -2.51 -11.93 25.36
N VAL A 254 -3.07 -10.97 24.62
CA VAL A 254 -2.29 -9.97 23.87
C VAL A 254 -2.03 -8.76 24.76
N THR A 255 -0.78 -8.31 24.78
CA THR A 255 -0.34 -7.08 25.45
C THR A 255 0.54 -6.30 24.50
N THR A 256 0.28 -5.00 24.33
CA THR A 256 1.07 -4.14 23.44
C THR A 256 2.51 -3.99 23.93
N PRO A 257 3.46 -3.64 23.07
CA PRO A 257 4.84 -3.30 23.48
C PRO A 257 4.90 -2.15 24.51
N THR A 258 3.88 -1.31 24.57
CA THR A 258 3.74 -0.23 25.56
C THR A 258 3.08 -0.68 26.88
N GLY A 259 2.71 -1.97 26.99
CA GLY A 259 2.18 -2.58 28.23
C GLY A 259 0.67 -2.54 28.39
N VAL A 260 -0.08 -2.21 27.34
CA VAL A 260 -1.56 -2.18 27.37
C VAL A 260 -2.12 -3.58 27.14
N SER A 261 -3.02 -4.04 28.02
CA SER A 261 -3.72 -5.32 27.87
C SER A 261 -4.86 -5.19 26.85
N CYS A 262 -4.92 -6.14 25.91
CA CYS A 262 -5.93 -6.20 24.85
C CYS A 262 -7.07 -7.20 25.13
N ALA A 263 -7.18 -7.68 26.37
CA ALA A 263 -8.12 -8.74 26.75
C ALA A 263 -9.61 -8.33 26.61
N GLN A 264 -9.91 -7.04 26.58
CA GLN A 264 -11.27 -6.50 26.49
C GLN A 264 -11.34 -5.42 25.44
N VAL A 265 -12.50 -5.24 24.84
CA VAL A 265 -12.84 -4.04 24.05
C VAL A 265 -12.75 -2.83 24.95
N LEU A 266 -11.98 -1.87 24.52
CA LEU A 266 -11.70 -0.67 25.29
C LEU A 266 -12.71 0.44 25.03
N ASP A 267 -13.57 0.24 24.05
CA ASP A 267 -14.71 1.09 23.76
C ASP A 267 -16.00 0.27 23.61
N PRO A 268 -16.83 0.19 24.67
CA PRO A 268 -18.08 -0.54 24.63
C PRO A 268 -19.13 0.09 23.69
N ASN A 269 -18.89 1.30 23.19
CA ASN A 269 -19.76 1.98 22.23
C ASN A 269 -19.17 1.95 20.80
N SER A 270 -17.99 1.36 20.59
CA SER A 270 -17.46 1.20 19.24
C SER A 270 -18.42 0.33 18.43
N ASP A 271 -18.63 0.72 17.20
CA ASP A 271 -19.26 -0.17 16.23
C ASP A 271 -18.45 -1.45 16.15
N ILE A 272 -19.04 -2.60 16.46
CA ILE A 272 -18.35 -3.89 16.42
C ILE A 272 -17.87 -4.24 15.02
N THR A 273 -18.37 -3.59 13.98
CA THR A 273 -17.92 -3.72 12.60
C THR A 273 -16.69 -2.85 12.29
N ALA A 274 -16.31 -1.98 13.22
CA ALA A 274 -15.20 -1.05 13.10
C ALA A 274 -14.44 -0.90 14.43
N TRP A 275 -14.18 -2.00 15.13
CA TRP A 275 -13.55 -2.00 16.45
C TRP A 275 -12.16 -1.33 16.44
N THR A 276 -11.48 -1.32 15.30
CA THR A 276 -10.18 -0.65 15.10
C THR A 276 -10.32 0.87 14.91
N ASN A 277 -11.52 1.42 14.81
CA ASN A 277 -11.79 2.86 14.90
C ASN A 277 -11.68 3.35 16.35
N SER A 278 -10.60 2.99 17.00
CA SER A 278 -10.22 3.36 18.36
C SER A 278 -8.72 3.38 18.46
N PHE A 279 -8.15 4.42 19.09
CA PHE A 279 -6.70 4.56 19.28
C PHE A 279 -6.09 3.39 20.07
N GLN A 280 -6.81 2.83 21.02
CA GLN A 280 -6.30 1.71 21.78
C GLN A 280 -6.48 0.37 21.05
N ASN A 281 -7.63 0.17 20.39
CA ASN A 281 -7.88 -1.10 19.68
C ASN A 281 -6.98 -1.27 18.47
N ILE A 282 -6.61 -0.18 17.77
CA ILE A 282 -5.69 -0.27 16.64
C ILE A 282 -4.28 -0.69 17.08
N GLN A 283 -3.80 -0.25 18.25
CA GLN A 283 -2.54 -0.76 18.81
C GLN A 283 -2.64 -2.25 19.13
N CYS A 284 -3.76 -2.69 19.69
CA CYS A 284 -4.01 -4.10 19.97
C CYS A 284 -4.02 -4.95 18.69
N TYR A 285 -4.65 -4.45 17.64
CA TYR A 285 -4.66 -5.07 16.33
C TYR A 285 -3.24 -5.18 15.75
N ASP A 286 -2.51 -4.07 15.69
CA ASP A 286 -1.14 -4.07 15.18
C ASP A 286 -0.19 -4.96 16.01
N THR A 287 -0.47 -5.13 17.30
CA THR A 287 0.33 -6.01 18.18
C THR A 287 0.30 -7.48 17.73
N LEU A 288 -0.75 -7.93 17.05
CA LEU A 288 -0.79 -9.27 16.45
C LEU A 288 0.33 -9.43 15.43
N LYS A 289 0.49 -8.44 14.55
CA LYS A 289 1.53 -8.43 13.51
C LYS A 289 2.92 -8.19 14.12
N VAL A 290 3.03 -7.36 15.14
CA VAL A 290 4.28 -7.18 15.91
C VAL A 290 4.77 -8.51 16.48
N ASN A 291 3.86 -9.31 17.04
CA ASN A 291 4.18 -10.62 17.59
C ASN A 291 4.56 -11.63 16.49
N ALA A 292 3.94 -11.54 15.31
CA ALA A 292 4.33 -12.34 14.16
C ALA A 292 5.81 -12.12 13.79
N ILE A 293 6.22 -10.85 13.67
CA ILE A 293 7.62 -10.51 13.39
C ILE A 293 8.57 -11.01 14.50
N LEU A 294 8.19 -10.91 15.77
CA LEU A 294 9.00 -11.46 16.90
C LEU A 294 9.18 -12.97 16.77
N ASN A 295 8.12 -13.69 16.42
CA ASN A 295 8.17 -15.13 16.20
C ASN A 295 9.06 -15.49 14.99
N GLU A 296 8.96 -14.75 13.89
CA GLU A 296 9.78 -14.95 12.69
C GLU A 296 11.27 -14.69 12.98
N ILE A 297 11.62 -13.68 13.80
CA ILE A 297 12.99 -13.45 14.27
C ILE A 297 13.50 -14.62 15.10
N ASP A 298 12.63 -15.29 15.87
CA ASP A 298 12.94 -16.52 16.62
C ASP A 298 13.05 -17.77 15.73
N GLY A 299 12.85 -17.67 14.42
CA GLY A 299 12.82 -18.81 13.49
C GLY A 299 11.58 -19.69 13.69
N LYS A 300 10.45 -19.07 13.93
CA LYS A 300 9.12 -19.70 14.04
C LYS A 300 8.17 -19.12 13.01
N ASP A 301 7.02 -19.77 12.82
CA ASP A 301 5.90 -19.22 12.07
C ASP A 301 5.30 -18.01 12.78
N HIS A 302 4.50 -17.19 12.09
CA HIS A 302 3.85 -15.99 12.63
C HIS A 302 3.07 -16.26 13.94
N LEU A 303 2.53 -17.45 14.16
CA LEU A 303 1.84 -17.84 15.39
C LEU A 303 2.78 -18.32 16.51
N GLY A 304 4.08 -18.53 16.22
CA GLY A 304 5.04 -19.08 17.18
C GLY A 304 4.88 -20.57 17.46
N LEU A 305 4.06 -21.28 16.66
CA LEU A 305 3.69 -22.67 16.89
C LEU A 305 4.65 -23.68 16.26
N ARG A 306 5.23 -23.34 15.11
CA ARG A 306 6.12 -24.22 14.36
C ARG A 306 7.48 -23.60 14.17
N LYS A 307 8.53 -24.41 14.26
CA LYS A 307 9.88 -23.98 13.91
C LYS A 307 10.03 -23.86 12.40
N THR A 308 10.54 -22.72 11.95
CA THR A 308 10.84 -22.42 10.56
C THR A 308 12.28 -21.94 10.41
N LYS A 309 12.59 -21.24 9.33
CA LYS A 309 13.82 -20.46 9.17
C LYS A 309 13.51 -19.01 9.53
N VAL A 310 14.52 -18.27 9.98
CA VAL A 310 14.44 -16.80 9.99
C VAL A 310 14.31 -16.34 8.53
N PRO A 311 13.32 -15.49 8.21
CA PRO A 311 13.13 -15.11 6.80
C PRO A 311 14.28 -14.28 6.24
N THR A 312 14.52 -14.45 4.94
CA THR A 312 15.46 -13.62 4.16
C THR A 312 14.89 -12.22 3.95
N VAL A 313 13.59 -12.14 3.60
CA VAL A 313 12.82 -10.89 3.56
C VAL A 313 11.53 -11.08 4.33
N PHE A 314 11.24 -10.18 5.24
CA PHE A 314 10.04 -10.21 6.05
C PHE A 314 9.67 -8.81 6.52
N GLY A 315 8.46 -8.66 6.99
CA GLY A 315 8.02 -7.37 7.49
C GLY A 315 6.52 -7.27 7.68
N MET A 316 6.10 -6.07 8.04
CA MET A 316 4.70 -5.79 8.28
C MET A 316 4.33 -4.35 7.97
N ASN A 317 3.02 -4.13 7.96
CA ASN A 317 2.41 -2.82 7.89
C ASN A 317 1.76 -2.45 9.23
N PHE A 318 2.03 -1.24 9.73
CA PHE A 318 1.33 -0.62 10.86
C PHE A 318 0.15 0.22 10.39
N GLN A 319 -0.94 0.20 11.15
CA GLN A 319 -2.11 1.06 10.96
C GLN A 319 -2.26 2.13 12.06
N ALA A 320 -1.61 1.94 13.20
CA ALA A 320 -1.77 2.78 14.38
C ALA A 320 -1.53 4.28 14.08
N VAL A 321 -0.44 4.64 13.39
CA VAL A 321 -0.13 6.04 13.08
C VAL A 321 -1.16 6.65 12.13
N SER A 322 -1.58 5.92 11.09
CA SER A 322 -2.63 6.38 10.17
C SER A 322 -3.95 6.66 10.90
N VAL A 323 -4.39 5.75 11.78
CA VAL A 323 -5.56 5.97 12.63
C VAL A 323 -5.32 7.14 13.58
N GLY A 324 -4.12 7.23 14.17
CA GLY A 324 -3.71 8.35 15.02
C GLY A 324 -3.82 9.72 14.35
N GLN A 325 -3.59 9.79 13.05
CA GLN A 325 -3.69 11.04 12.28
C GLN A 325 -5.12 11.40 11.91
N LYS A 326 -5.95 10.43 11.52
CA LYS A 326 -7.25 10.73 10.91
C LYS A 326 -8.47 10.60 11.83
N LEU A 327 -8.40 9.82 12.89
CA LEU A 327 -9.58 9.46 13.67
C LEU A 327 -10.04 10.58 14.60
N ILE A 328 -11.37 10.76 14.66
CA ILE A 328 -12.10 11.40 15.76
C ILE A 328 -12.87 10.28 16.44
N GLU A 329 -12.42 9.85 17.63
CA GLU A 329 -12.99 8.70 18.32
C GLU A 329 -14.40 9.05 18.85
N ALA A 330 -15.42 8.39 18.32
CA ALA A 330 -16.80 8.74 18.54
C ALA A 330 -17.25 8.57 20.00
N SER A 331 -16.65 7.62 20.73
CA SER A 331 -17.04 7.27 22.09
C SER A 331 -16.70 8.33 23.13
N ASN A 332 -15.59 9.06 22.94
CA ASN A 332 -15.05 9.98 23.94
C ASN A 332 -14.70 11.36 23.36
N GLY A 333 -14.84 11.53 22.04
CA GLY A 333 -14.54 12.78 21.34
C GLY A 333 -13.03 13.09 21.25
N VAL A 334 -12.15 12.13 21.56
CA VAL A 334 -10.71 12.31 21.41
C VAL A 334 -10.38 12.44 19.93
N THR A 335 -9.59 13.47 19.61
CA THR A 335 -9.22 13.79 18.24
C THR A 335 -7.73 13.50 18.06
N GLY A 336 -7.41 12.77 17.00
CA GLY A 336 -6.04 12.53 16.54
C GLY A 336 -5.43 13.72 15.80
N GLY A 337 -4.55 13.45 14.85
CA GLY A 337 -3.96 14.45 13.95
C GLY A 337 -2.94 15.35 14.60
N TYR A 338 -2.69 16.47 13.93
CA TYR A 338 -1.71 17.45 14.36
C TYR A 338 -2.37 18.66 15.01
N LEU A 339 -1.58 19.40 15.81
CA LEU A 339 -2.03 20.61 16.49
C LEU A 339 -1.74 21.88 15.67
N ASP A 340 -0.78 21.80 14.75
CA ASP A 340 -0.31 22.91 13.93
C ASP A 340 0.37 22.45 12.64
N ALA A 341 0.70 23.42 11.77
CA ALA A 341 1.40 23.21 10.51
C ALA A 341 2.86 22.73 10.64
N ALA A 342 3.42 22.71 11.85
CA ALA A 342 4.76 22.16 12.09
C ALA A 342 4.73 20.64 12.31
N GLY A 343 3.56 20.02 12.27
CA GLY A 343 3.39 18.61 12.53
C GLY A 343 3.53 18.24 14.00
N THR A 344 3.15 19.16 14.93
CA THR A 344 3.09 18.85 16.35
C THR A 344 1.96 17.83 16.59
N PRO A 345 2.25 16.59 17.05
CA PRO A 345 1.23 15.58 17.20
C PRO A 345 0.26 15.90 18.34
N SER A 346 -1.02 15.56 18.17
CA SER A 346 -1.95 15.47 19.29
C SER A 346 -1.50 14.39 20.29
N ALA A 347 -2.09 14.35 21.47
CA ALA A 347 -1.78 13.31 22.46
C ALA A 347 -2.08 11.90 21.93
N ALA A 348 -3.15 11.75 21.15
CA ALA A 348 -3.51 10.48 20.54
C ALA A 348 -2.48 10.06 19.48
N LEU A 349 -2.16 10.92 18.53
CA LEU A 349 -1.13 10.63 17.52
C LEU A 349 0.24 10.37 18.15
N LEU A 350 0.61 11.12 19.18
CA LEU A 350 1.87 10.89 19.92
C LEU A 350 1.94 9.47 20.47
N ASN A 351 0.85 8.97 21.06
CA ASN A 351 0.79 7.61 21.60
C ASN A 351 0.95 6.55 20.48
N GLU A 352 0.40 6.80 19.29
CA GLU A 352 0.54 5.89 18.15
C GLU A 352 1.98 5.86 17.60
N ILE A 353 2.62 7.01 17.52
CA ILE A 353 4.05 7.09 17.14
C ILE A 353 4.92 6.36 18.17
N GLN A 354 4.66 6.55 19.47
CA GLN A 354 5.41 5.87 20.54
C GLN A 354 5.16 4.36 20.59
N PHE A 355 3.95 3.92 20.22
CA PHE A 355 3.64 2.49 20.07
C PHE A 355 4.45 1.88 18.92
N ALA A 356 4.50 2.51 17.75
CA ALA A 356 5.30 2.05 16.62
C ALA A 356 6.81 2.04 16.97
N ASP A 357 7.31 3.09 17.61
CA ASP A 357 8.71 3.15 18.10
C ASP A 357 9.04 2.02 19.07
N SER A 358 8.16 1.75 20.04
CA SER A 358 8.35 0.69 21.03
C SER A 358 8.34 -0.71 20.39
N SER A 359 7.52 -0.90 19.36
CA SER A 359 7.45 -2.13 18.57
C SER A 359 8.76 -2.38 17.82
N VAL A 360 9.30 -1.35 17.18
CA VAL A 360 10.63 -1.41 16.52
C VAL A 360 11.72 -1.74 17.55
N GLY A 361 11.64 -1.12 18.74
CA GLY A 361 12.56 -1.41 19.84
C GLY A 361 12.52 -2.87 20.28
N ALA A 362 11.34 -3.48 20.34
CA ALA A 362 11.18 -4.89 20.68
C ALA A 362 11.84 -5.80 19.63
N TRP A 363 11.67 -5.53 18.34
CA TRP A 363 12.33 -6.29 17.27
C TRP A 363 13.85 -6.14 17.28
N VAL A 364 14.37 -4.93 17.46
CA VAL A 364 15.82 -4.70 17.57
C VAL A 364 16.41 -5.46 18.75
N LYS A 365 15.71 -5.50 19.88
CA LYS A 365 16.13 -6.29 21.05
C LYS A 365 16.15 -7.78 20.72
N GLU A 366 15.13 -8.29 20.03
CA GLU A 366 15.04 -9.71 19.67
C GLU A 366 16.09 -10.11 18.63
N LEU A 367 16.33 -9.25 17.60
CA LEU A 367 17.42 -9.44 16.64
C LEU A 367 18.79 -9.52 17.34
N LYS A 368 19.05 -8.65 18.31
CA LYS A 368 20.30 -8.68 19.11
C LYS A 368 20.41 -9.95 19.93
N LYS A 369 19.35 -10.38 20.59
CA LYS A 369 19.28 -11.61 21.38
C LYS A 369 19.60 -12.84 20.54
N ASN A 370 19.12 -12.88 19.30
CA ASN A 370 19.33 -13.99 18.38
C ASN A 370 20.62 -13.85 17.53
N GLY A 371 21.44 -12.80 17.74
CA GLY A 371 22.69 -12.57 16.99
C GLY A 371 22.48 -12.22 15.52
N LEU A 372 21.31 -11.71 15.16
CA LEU A 372 20.90 -11.40 13.78
C LEU A 372 21.06 -9.91 13.43
N TYR A 373 21.23 -9.04 14.42
CA TYR A 373 21.17 -7.59 14.23
C TYR A 373 22.19 -7.07 13.21
N GLU A 374 23.43 -7.57 13.27
CA GLU A 374 24.51 -7.16 12.36
C GLU A 374 24.27 -7.59 10.90
N SER A 375 23.51 -8.66 10.69
CA SER A 375 23.21 -9.21 9.36
C SER A 375 21.80 -8.84 8.86
N THR A 376 21.08 -7.98 9.57
CA THR A 376 19.74 -7.52 9.19
C THR A 376 19.78 -6.07 8.74
N LEU A 377 19.31 -5.81 7.51
CA LEU A 377 18.95 -4.47 7.06
C LEU A 377 17.54 -4.16 7.51
N ILE A 378 17.36 -3.11 8.30
CA ILE A 378 16.03 -2.63 8.73
C ILE A 378 15.66 -1.44 7.85
N ILE A 379 14.50 -1.52 7.20
CA ILE A 379 13.93 -0.47 6.36
C ILE A 379 12.62 -0.02 6.97
N ILE A 380 12.52 1.26 7.33
CA ILE A 380 11.28 1.87 7.84
C ILE A 380 10.80 2.87 6.78
N THR A 381 9.58 2.71 6.30
CA THR A 381 8.95 3.60 5.32
C THR A 381 7.44 3.67 5.58
N ALA A 382 6.68 4.26 4.64
CA ALA A 382 5.23 4.26 4.66
C ALA A 382 4.70 4.03 3.24
N LYS A 383 3.53 3.40 3.13
CA LYS A 383 2.81 3.23 1.86
C LYS A 383 2.32 4.57 1.34
N HIS A 384 1.88 5.44 2.24
CA HIS A 384 1.35 6.78 1.97
C HIS A 384 1.58 7.71 3.16
N GLY A 385 1.51 9.02 2.93
CA GLY A 385 1.30 10.03 3.95
C GLY A 385 -0.20 10.25 4.20
N GLN A 386 -0.56 11.34 4.87
CA GLN A 386 -1.95 11.78 5.05
C GLN A 386 -2.06 13.29 5.09
N SER A 387 -3.11 13.83 4.49
CA SER A 387 -3.35 15.27 4.33
C SER A 387 -4.64 15.69 5.07
N PRO A 388 -4.66 16.87 5.70
CA PRO A 388 -3.54 17.82 5.85
C PRO A 388 -2.72 17.60 7.13
N ILE A 389 -1.46 17.99 7.10
CA ILE A 389 -0.65 18.18 8.32
C ILE A 389 -1.13 19.43 9.07
N ASP A 390 -1.40 20.54 8.36
CA ASP A 390 -1.99 21.72 8.96
C ASP A 390 -3.51 21.56 9.16
N PRO A 391 -4.00 21.36 10.39
CA PRO A 391 -5.42 21.12 10.64
C PRO A 391 -6.31 22.30 10.24
N SER A 392 -5.76 23.52 10.11
CA SER A 392 -6.52 24.68 9.68
C SER A 392 -6.95 24.64 8.21
N LEU A 393 -6.30 23.77 7.41
CA LEU A 393 -6.58 23.59 5.99
C LEU A 393 -7.68 22.55 5.73
N TYR A 394 -8.05 21.75 6.74
CA TYR A 394 -9.00 20.65 6.53
C TYR A 394 -10.39 21.12 6.10
N LYS A 395 -10.84 20.62 4.96
CA LYS A 395 -12.15 20.91 4.39
C LYS A 395 -12.75 19.64 3.77
N ARG A 396 -13.69 19.06 4.49
CA ARG A 396 -14.41 17.89 3.99
C ARG A 396 -15.39 18.27 2.88
N GLN A 397 -15.58 17.41 1.89
CA GLN A 397 -16.46 17.57 0.74
C GLN A 397 -17.86 18.07 1.12
N THR A 398 -18.51 17.50 2.13
CA THR A 398 -19.84 17.94 2.58
C THR A 398 -19.90 19.40 3.05
N LYS A 399 -18.76 20.03 3.31
CA LYS A 399 -18.64 21.45 3.68
C LYS A 399 -18.24 22.35 2.51
N ILE A 400 -17.71 21.78 1.44
CA ILE A 400 -17.33 22.53 0.23
C ILE A 400 -18.39 22.48 -0.88
N GLY A 401 -19.35 21.57 -0.78
CA GLY A 401 -20.51 21.50 -1.67
C GLY A 401 -20.66 20.18 -2.40
N THR A 402 -19.76 19.79 -3.26
CA THR A 402 -19.87 18.57 -4.06
C THR A 402 -18.48 17.99 -4.38
N SER A 403 -18.44 16.76 -4.90
CA SER A 403 -17.21 16.13 -5.38
C SER A 403 -17.12 16.13 -6.90
N PRO A 404 -15.93 15.93 -7.48
CA PRO A 404 -15.76 15.79 -8.92
C PRO A 404 -16.64 14.70 -9.53
N ALA A 405 -16.68 13.52 -8.90
CA ALA A 405 -17.50 12.41 -9.37
C ALA A 405 -18.99 12.74 -9.31
N THR A 406 -19.47 13.35 -8.22
CA THR A 406 -20.89 13.76 -8.11
C THR A 406 -21.27 14.77 -9.19
N LEU A 407 -20.39 15.71 -9.54
CA LEU A 407 -20.65 16.67 -10.63
C LEU A 407 -20.80 15.96 -11.99
N LEU A 408 -19.91 15.05 -12.29
CA LEU A 408 -19.90 14.34 -13.57
C LEU A 408 -21.01 13.29 -13.66
N ASP A 409 -21.40 12.68 -12.54
CA ASP A 409 -22.57 11.80 -12.47
C ASP A 409 -23.86 12.57 -12.77
N ASN A 410 -24.07 13.70 -12.11
CA ASN A 410 -25.22 14.58 -12.37
C ASN A 410 -25.28 15.09 -13.80
N ALA A 411 -24.13 15.22 -14.46
CA ALA A 411 -24.03 15.61 -15.87
C ALA A 411 -24.12 14.42 -16.85
N GLY A 412 -24.18 13.18 -16.34
CA GLY A 412 -24.35 11.98 -17.14
C GLY A 412 -23.08 11.40 -17.77
N PHE A 413 -21.90 11.85 -17.38
CA PHE A 413 -20.60 11.41 -17.93
C PHE A 413 -20.09 10.12 -17.29
N ILE A 414 -20.46 9.85 -16.04
CA ILE A 414 -20.06 8.64 -15.32
C ILE A 414 -21.17 7.59 -15.50
N PRO A 415 -20.86 6.29 -15.65
CA PRO A 415 -21.86 5.25 -15.56
C PRO A 415 -22.61 5.32 -14.24
N GLU A 416 -23.83 4.79 -14.22
CA GLU A 416 -24.58 4.67 -12.97
C GLU A 416 -23.68 4.05 -11.91
N SER A 417 -23.77 4.59 -10.69
CA SER A 417 -22.98 4.10 -9.56
C SER A 417 -23.13 2.60 -9.38
N GLU A 418 -22.04 1.95 -9.01
CA GLU A 418 -22.11 0.55 -8.62
C GLU A 418 -23.08 0.35 -7.45
N SER A 419 -23.76 -0.76 -7.48
CA SER A 419 -24.69 -1.16 -6.42
C SER A 419 -24.92 -2.67 -6.51
N PRO A 420 -25.55 -3.30 -5.53
CA PRO A 420 -25.96 -4.70 -5.63
C PRO A 420 -26.84 -4.99 -6.85
N SER A 421 -27.55 -3.99 -7.37
CA SER A 421 -28.39 -4.10 -8.57
C SER A 421 -27.67 -3.67 -9.84
N ASN A 422 -26.53 -3.00 -9.75
CA ASN A 422 -25.71 -2.55 -10.88
C ASN A 422 -24.23 -2.91 -10.67
N PRO A 423 -23.85 -4.19 -10.79
CA PRO A 423 -22.49 -4.65 -10.53
C PRO A 423 -21.46 -4.21 -11.60
N THR A 424 -21.92 -3.64 -12.71
CA THR A 424 -21.08 -3.07 -13.76
C THR A 424 -20.94 -1.56 -13.63
N GLY A 425 -21.52 -0.98 -12.59
CA GLY A 425 -21.42 0.44 -12.30
C GLY A 425 -19.99 0.85 -11.97
N ILE A 426 -19.69 2.12 -12.15
CA ILE A 426 -18.44 2.71 -11.74
C ILE A 426 -18.60 3.28 -10.34
N GLY A 427 -17.80 2.78 -9.39
CA GLY A 427 -17.60 3.45 -8.13
C GLY A 427 -16.59 4.58 -8.33
N PRO A 428 -16.92 5.83 -8.01
CA PRO A 428 -15.91 6.87 -7.96
C PRO A 428 -14.98 6.59 -6.79
N THR A 429 -13.69 6.52 -7.07
CA THR A 429 -12.68 6.47 -6.03
C THR A 429 -12.34 7.90 -5.61
N GLU A 430 -12.71 8.29 -4.41
CA GLU A 430 -12.59 9.65 -3.90
C GLU A 430 -12.20 9.70 -2.42
N ASP A 431 -10.96 10.16 -2.17
CA ASP A 431 -10.47 10.58 -0.86
C ASP A 431 -9.78 11.95 -0.99
N ASP A 432 -8.47 12.06 -0.88
CA ASP A 432 -7.71 13.25 -1.25
C ASP A 432 -7.37 13.29 -2.76
N VAL A 433 -8.07 12.50 -3.52
CA VAL A 433 -8.01 12.39 -4.97
C VAL A 433 -9.39 11.98 -5.48
N SER A 434 -9.70 12.25 -6.73
CA SER A 434 -10.83 11.62 -7.42
C SER A 434 -10.31 10.98 -8.71
N LEU A 435 -10.46 9.67 -8.80
CA LEU A 435 -10.13 8.88 -9.99
C LEU A 435 -11.41 8.61 -10.77
N ILE A 436 -11.46 9.06 -12.01
CA ILE A 436 -12.70 9.11 -12.79
C ILE A 436 -12.55 8.30 -14.09
N TRP A 437 -13.43 7.32 -14.26
CA TRP A 437 -13.62 6.59 -15.51
C TRP A 437 -14.93 7.00 -16.15
N LEU A 438 -14.89 7.49 -17.39
CA LEU A 438 -16.06 7.98 -18.12
C LEU A 438 -16.78 6.83 -18.85
N LYS A 439 -18.07 7.00 -19.12
CA LYS A 439 -18.84 6.13 -20.02
C LYS A 439 -18.21 6.06 -21.39
N ASP A 440 -17.79 7.23 -21.89
CA ASP A 440 -17.15 7.43 -23.18
C ASP A 440 -15.90 8.29 -22.98
N SER A 441 -14.73 7.69 -23.12
CA SER A 441 -13.45 8.39 -22.98
C SER A 441 -13.27 9.51 -24.02
N SER A 442 -14.03 9.51 -25.13
CA SER A 442 -14.00 10.60 -26.11
C SER A 442 -14.60 11.90 -25.58
N GLU A 443 -15.39 11.84 -24.50
CA GLU A 443 -16.02 12.99 -23.86
C GLU A 443 -15.14 13.63 -22.77
N THR A 444 -13.91 13.15 -22.57
CA THR A 444 -13.00 13.64 -21.53
C THR A 444 -12.89 15.17 -21.51
N GLN A 445 -12.76 15.82 -22.68
CA GLN A 445 -12.65 17.28 -22.75
C GLN A 445 -13.91 18.00 -22.27
N ALA A 446 -15.09 17.45 -22.54
CA ALA A 446 -16.36 18.03 -22.09
C ALA A 446 -16.54 17.86 -20.58
N ALA A 447 -16.16 16.69 -20.03
CA ALA A 447 -16.16 16.43 -18.60
C ALA A 447 -15.21 17.39 -17.84
N VAL A 448 -13.99 17.59 -18.36
CA VAL A 448 -13.02 18.55 -17.80
C VAL A 448 -13.57 19.98 -17.76
N GLN A 449 -14.29 20.43 -18.79
CA GLN A 449 -14.90 21.76 -18.79
C GLN A 449 -15.91 21.95 -17.65
N ILE A 450 -16.66 20.91 -17.29
CA ILE A 450 -17.58 20.94 -16.14
C ILE A 450 -16.79 21.06 -14.84
N LEU A 451 -15.70 20.31 -14.69
CA LEU A 451 -14.85 20.38 -13.51
C LEU A 451 -14.21 21.78 -13.36
N GLU A 452 -13.71 22.37 -14.44
CA GLU A 452 -13.14 23.73 -14.47
C GLU A 452 -14.16 24.80 -14.03
N GLN A 453 -15.38 24.71 -14.54
CA GLN A 453 -16.46 25.67 -14.22
C GLN A 453 -16.86 25.60 -12.73
N ASN A 454 -16.63 24.49 -12.06
CA ASN A 454 -16.97 24.23 -10.66
C ASN A 454 -15.74 24.11 -9.75
N GLY A 455 -14.56 24.50 -10.23
CA GLY A 455 -13.29 24.30 -9.54
C GLY A 455 -13.05 25.16 -8.29
N GLY A 456 -13.89 26.18 -8.05
CA GLY A 456 -13.70 27.13 -6.95
C GLY A 456 -13.79 26.53 -5.54
N ALA A 457 -13.42 27.31 -4.53
CA ALA A 457 -13.40 26.88 -3.13
C ALA A 457 -14.77 26.53 -2.56
N THR A 458 -15.86 27.01 -3.17
CA THR A 458 -17.24 26.64 -2.85
C THR A 458 -17.82 25.59 -3.80
N GLY A 459 -17.02 25.14 -4.76
CA GLY A 459 -17.31 24.03 -5.66
C GLY A 459 -16.61 22.75 -5.20
N ILE A 460 -15.70 22.24 -6.01
CA ILE A 460 -14.96 21.00 -5.73
C ILE A 460 -13.59 21.21 -5.09
N GLY A 461 -13.21 22.44 -4.77
CA GLY A 461 -11.90 22.70 -4.16
C GLY A 461 -10.70 22.27 -5.00
N LEU A 462 -10.80 22.41 -6.32
CA LEU A 462 -9.87 21.91 -7.32
C LEU A 462 -8.45 22.46 -7.11
N GLY A 463 -7.47 21.56 -7.03
CA GLY A 463 -6.06 21.86 -7.13
C GLY A 463 -5.55 21.71 -8.56
N GLN A 464 -5.53 20.48 -9.05
CA GLN A 464 -5.11 20.14 -10.41
C GLN A 464 -5.95 18.99 -10.97
N PHE A 465 -5.93 18.82 -12.27
CA PHE A 465 -6.40 17.58 -12.90
C PHE A 465 -5.45 17.14 -14.02
N TYR A 466 -5.40 15.83 -14.18
CA TYR A 466 -4.58 15.15 -15.18
C TYR A 466 -5.51 14.41 -16.13
N TYR A 467 -5.38 14.67 -17.42
CA TYR A 467 -6.13 14.01 -18.49
C TYR A 467 -5.34 14.08 -19.79
N GLY A 468 -5.64 13.22 -20.74
CA GLY A 468 -4.94 13.18 -22.03
C GLY A 468 -3.41 13.22 -21.88
N PRO A 469 -2.70 14.16 -22.56
CA PRO A 469 -1.23 14.20 -22.50
C PRO A 469 -0.64 14.44 -21.10
N SER A 470 -1.33 15.17 -20.22
CA SER A 470 -0.85 15.39 -18.85
C SER A 470 -0.94 14.12 -18.00
N LEU A 471 -1.94 13.29 -18.25
CA LEU A 471 -2.07 11.98 -17.62
C LEU A 471 -0.94 11.04 -18.07
N ALA A 472 -0.62 11.04 -19.37
CA ALA A 472 0.39 10.18 -19.98
C ALA A 472 1.83 10.47 -19.52
N ILE A 473 2.08 11.56 -18.77
CA ILE A 473 3.39 11.83 -18.18
C ILE A 473 3.73 10.81 -17.07
N ASN A 474 2.72 10.41 -16.29
CA ASN A 474 2.91 9.56 -15.10
C ASN A 474 2.14 8.22 -15.19
N PHE A 475 1.21 8.09 -16.12
CA PHE A 475 0.29 6.96 -16.24
C PHE A 475 0.17 6.52 -17.69
N ASN A 476 -0.55 5.44 -17.93
CA ASN A 476 -0.84 4.97 -19.28
C ASN A 476 -1.97 5.77 -19.93
N ASP A 477 -2.07 5.71 -21.25
CA ASP A 477 -3.20 6.25 -21.99
C ASP A 477 -4.46 5.39 -21.69
N PRO A 478 -5.57 5.97 -21.20
CA PRO A 478 -6.78 5.22 -20.87
C PRO A 478 -7.44 4.55 -22.09
N THR A 479 -7.13 5.00 -23.30
CA THR A 479 -7.62 4.35 -24.54
C THR A 479 -6.87 3.05 -24.85
N VAL A 480 -5.72 2.83 -24.22
CA VAL A 480 -4.87 1.64 -24.41
C VAL A 480 -4.85 0.77 -23.16
N ASP A 481 -4.83 1.38 -21.98
CA ASP A 481 -4.85 0.67 -20.70
C ASP A 481 -6.24 0.77 -20.04
N PRO A 482 -7.01 -0.33 -20.00
CA PRO A 482 -8.37 -0.33 -19.48
C PRO A 482 -8.50 -0.07 -17.97
N ARG A 483 -7.39 -0.05 -17.24
CA ARG A 483 -7.36 0.27 -15.81
C ARG A 483 -7.07 1.74 -15.52
N THR A 484 -6.49 2.46 -16.48
CA THR A 484 -6.17 3.88 -16.31
C THR A 484 -7.45 4.71 -16.27
N PRO A 485 -7.64 5.61 -15.28
CA PRO A 485 -8.75 6.55 -15.27
C PRO A 485 -8.62 7.56 -16.43
N ASP A 486 -9.75 8.09 -16.93
CA ASP A 486 -9.76 9.13 -17.95
C ASP A 486 -9.31 10.48 -17.39
N ILE A 487 -9.66 10.74 -16.13
CA ILE A 487 -9.34 11.98 -15.41
C ILE A 487 -8.92 11.63 -13.98
N ILE A 488 -7.85 12.28 -13.52
CA ILE A 488 -7.48 12.29 -12.10
C ILE A 488 -7.59 13.72 -11.61
N VAL A 489 -8.39 13.94 -10.57
CA VAL A 489 -8.55 15.26 -9.93
C VAL A 489 -7.86 15.24 -8.59
N THR A 490 -6.93 16.17 -8.38
CA THR A 490 -6.33 16.40 -7.07
C THR A 490 -6.87 17.70 -6.48
N PRO A 491 -7.34 17.69 -5.23
CA PRO A 491 -7.83 18.90 -4.57
C PRO A 491 -6.69 19.82 -4.13
N ASN A 492 -7.05 21.01 -3.66
CA ASN A 492 -6.15 21.82 -2.84
C ASN A 492 -5.85 21.10 -1.52
N VAL A 493 -4.66 21.36 -0.97
CA VAL A 493 -4.24 20.75 0.32
C VAL A 493 -5.32 20.91 1.37
N GLY A 494 -5.64 19.80 2.04
CA GLY A 494 -6.63 19.72 3.10
C GLY A 494 -8.08 19.55 2.64
N VAL A 495 -8.36 19.60 1.35
CA VAL A 495 -9.69 19.28 0.82
C VAL A 495 -9.79 17.77 0.64
N THR A 496 -10.82 17.17 1.26
CA THR A 496 -11.09 15.74 1.22
C THR A 496 -12.47 15.49 0.63
N TYR A 497 -12.56 14.65 -0.38
CA TYR A 497 -13.81 14.30 -1.06
C TYR A 497 -14.59 13.22 -0.32
N SER A 498 -13.94 12.39 0.51
CA SER A 498 -14.63 11.40 1.33
C SER A 498 -15.52 12.06 2.39
N GLY A 499 -16.70 11.44 2.62
CA GLY A 499 -17.78 12.03 3.41
C GLY A 499 -17.77 11.74 4.91
N SER A 500 -16.82 10.93 5.45
CA SER A 500 -16.86 10.49 6.83
C SER A 500 -16.71 11.62 7.85
N GLY A 501 -17.65 11.72 8.79
CA GLY A 501 -17.60 12.69 9.90
C GLY A 501 -16.65 12.31 11.02
N ALA A 502 -16.16 11.08 11.03
CA ALA A 502 -15.22 10.54 12.02
C ALA A 502 -13.74 10.76 11.64
N LYS A 503 -13.49 11.42 10.52
CA LYS A 503 -12.14 11.65 10.01
C LYS A 503 -11.83 13.14 9.87
N GLN A 504 -10.55 13.51 10.05
CA GLN A 504 -10.03 14.86 9.89
C GLN A 504 -8.80 14.94 8.98
N ALA A 505 -8.43 13.85 8.38
CA ALA A 505 -7.40 13.71 7.35
C ALA A 505 -7.74 12.48 6.51
N GLU A 506 -7.24 12.45 5.29
CA GLU A 506 -7.28 11.29 4.39
C GLU A 506 -5.98 11.19 3.60
N HIS A 507 -5.88 10.14 2.78
CA HIS A 507 -4.78 9.89 1.87
C HIS A 507 -5.29 9.72 0.43
N GLY A 508 -4.41 9.41 -0.49
CA GLY A 508 -4.73 9.22 -1.90
C GLY A 508 -4.25 10.35 -2.79
N GLY A 509 -3.98 11.52 -2.21
CA GLY A 509 -3.62 12.73 -2.92
C GLY A 509 -2.21 12.72 -3.52
N PHE A 510 -1.88 13.84 -4.18
CA PHE A 510 -0.59 14.08 -4.83
C PHE A 510 0.20 15.18 -4.14
N ASN A 511 -0.39 15.80 -3.12
CA ASN A 511 0.22 16.88 -2.37
C ASN A 511 1.44 16.39 -1.57
N HIS A 512 2.25 17.32 -1.08
CA HIS A 512 3.43 16.99 -0.26
C HIS A 512 3.05 16.21 1.00
N ASP A 513 1.94 16.58 1.65
CA ASP A 513 1.44 15.92 2.86
C ASP A 513 1.04 14.45 2.58
N ASP A 514 0.50 14.16 1.40
CA ASP A 514 0.17 12.80 0.99
C ASP A 514 1.40 11.98 0.65
N THR A 515 2.42 12.60 0.05
CA THR A 515 3.48 11.86 -0.63
C THR A 515 4.82 11.86 0.08
N ASN A 516 5.14 12.83 0.93
CA ASN A 516 6.42 12.88 1.64
C ASN A 516 6.41 11.99 2.88
N VAL A 517 6.96 10.81 2.73
CA VAL A 517 6.94 9.76 3.77
C VAL A 517 8.31 9.55 4.39
N MET A 518 8.32 9.00 5.60
CA MET A 518 9.54 8.51 6.23
C MET A 518 10.21 7.44 5.37
N LEU A 519 11.53 7.54 5.20
CA LEU A 519 12.35 6.48 4.63
C LEU A 519 13.71 6.46 5.33
N LEU A 520 13.92 5.41 6.12
CA LEU A 520 15.15 5.17 6.87
C LEU A 520 15.63 3.75 6.61
N LEU A 521 16.88 3.61 6.16
CA LEU A 521 17.58 2.34 6.06
C LEU A 521 18.64 2.26 7.16
N SER A 522 18.63 1.21 7.98
CA SER A 522 19.54 1.08 9.12
C SER A 522 20.17 -0.30 9.18
N ASN A 523 21.47 -0.31 9.47
CA ASN A 523 22.23 -1.49 9.87
C ASN A 523 23.39 -1.01 10.77
N PRO A 524 23.79 -1.75 11.80
CA PRO A 524 24.86 -1.32 12.70
C PRO A 524 26.19 -0.94 12.05
N GLN A 525 26.43 -1.42 10.83
CA GLN A 525 27.64 -1.13 10.07
C GLN A 525 27.56 0.17 9.25
N PHE A 526 26.37 0.81 9.20
CA PHE A 526 26.21 2.05 8.45
C PHE A 526 26.67 3.26 9.26
N GLU A 527 27.25 4.22 8.57
CA GLU A 527 27.43 5.57 9.07
C GLU A 527 26.13 6.37 8.91
N ALA A 528 25.82 7.18 9.92
CA ALA A 528 24.65 8.06 9.86
C ALA A 528 24.78 9.04 8.69
N LYS A 529 23.76 9.10 7.84
CA LYS A 529 23.67 10.03 6.71
C LYS A 529 22.26 10.58 6.56
N THR A 530 22.18 11.84 6.17
CA THR A 530 20.92 12.45 5.71
C THR A 530 21.04 12.73 4.21
N VAL A 531 20.12 12.18 3.43
CA VAL A 531 20.02 12.38 1.99
C VAL A 531 18.88 13.35 1.70
N VAL A 532 19.22 14.50 1.11
CA VAL A 532 18.26 15.55 0.73
C VAL A 532 17.80 15.44 -0.73
N ALA A 533 18.46 14.61 -1.52
CA ALA A 533 18.03 14.34 -2.89
C ALA A 533 16.64 13.69 -2.88
N ALA A 534 15.80 14.07 -3.84
CA ALA A 534 14.51 13.43 -4.04
C ALA A 534 14.70 11.96 -4.42
N VAL A 535 14.00 11.08 -3.72
CA VAL A 535 13.95 9.64 -3.99
C VAL A 535 12.50 9.16 -3.96
N GLY A 536 12.22 8.02 -4.60
CA GLY A 536 10.91 7.38 -4.54
C GLY A 536 10.94 6.10 -3.72
N THR A 537 9.83 5.76 -3.07
CA THR A 537 9.69 4.46 -2.38
C THR A 537 9.80 3.28 -3.34
N VAL A 538 9.59 3.48 -4.64
CA VAL A 538 9.88 2.50 -5.71
C VAL A 538 11.34 2.02 -5.68
N GLN A 539 12.27 2.85 -5.19
CA GLN A 539 13.70 2.50 -5.12
C GLN A 539 14.02 1.50 -3.97
N VAL A 540 13.04 1.21 -3.11
CA VAL A 540 13.21 0.25 -1.99
C VAL A 540 13.40 -1.16 -2.53
N ALA A 541 12.57 -1.61 -3.48
CA ALA A 541 12.65 -2.97 -4.03
C ALA A 541 14.02 -3.31 -4.64
N PRO A 542 14.57 -2.54 -5.61
CA PRO A 542 15.90 -2.81 -6.16
C PRO A 542 17.00 -2.70 -5.10
N THR A 543 16.82 -1.85 -4.08
CA THR A 543 17.79 -1.72 -2.97
C THR A 543 17.80 -2.98 -2.09
N ILE A 544 16.64 -3.57 -1.81
CA ILE A 544 16.53 -4.83 -1.06
C ILE A 544 17.26 -5.95 -1.81
N LEU A 545 16.98 -6.13 -3.09
CA LEU A 545 17.66 -7.17 -3.88
C LEU A 545 19.15 -6.96 -3.90
N LYS A 546 19.60 -5.72 -4.13
CA LYS A 546 21.03 -5.38 -4.10
C LYS A 546 21.66 -5.70 -2.73
N ALA A 547 20.98 -5.36 -1.63
CA ALA A 547 21.46 -5.67 -0.27
C ALA A 547 21.62 -7.16 -0.02
N LEU A 548 20.73 -7.97 -0.57
CA LEU A 548 20.76 -9.43 -0.48
C LEU A 548 21.74 -10.08 -1.47
N GLY A 549 22.43 -9.31 -2.32
CA GLY A 549 23.31 -9.83 -3.37
C GLY A 549 22.56 -10.44 -4.56
N LEU A 550 21.29 -10.07 -4.73
CA LEU A 550 20.46 -10.45 -5.86
C LEU A 550 20.47 -9.34 -6.93
N ASP A 551 20.15 -9.74 -8.16
CA ASP A 551 20.08 -8.81 -9.29
C ASP A 551 18.81 -7.95 -9.21
N PRO A 552 18.88 -6.61 -9.10
CA PRO A 552 17.73 -5.74 -9.16
C PRO A 552 16.91 -5.88 -10.46
N ASP A 553 17.55 -6.20 -11.58
CA ASP A 553 16.88 -6.39 -12.87
C ASP A 553 16.05 -7.69 -12.95
N ALA A 554 16.09 -8.53 -11.91
CA ALA A 554 15.15 -9.64 -11.73
C ALA A 554 13.72 -9.14 -11.46
N LEU A 555 13.54 -7.86 -11.09
CA LEU A 555 12.22 -7.22 -10.98
C LEU A 555 11.80 -6.67 -12.35
N ASP A 556 10.65 -7.11 -12.83
CA ASP A 556 10.11 -6.69 -14.13
C ASP A 556 9.91 -5.18 -14.21
N ALA A 557 9.36 -4.58 -13.15
CA ALA A 557 9.13 -3.14 -13.09
C ALA A 557 10.44 -2.34 -13.13
N VAL A 558 11.46 -2.79 -12.40
CA VAL A 558 12.79 -2.16 -12.41
C VAL A 558 13.38 -2.17 -13.83
N ARG A 559 13.27 -3.30 -14.53
CA ARG A 559 13.74 -3.42 -15.91
C ARG A 559 12.98 -2.53 -16.89
N ILE A 560 11.66 -2.35 -16.67
CA ILE A 560 10.80 -1.54 -17.55
C ILE A 560 11.04 -0.04 -17.33
N GLU A 561 11.09 0.41 -16.07
CA GLU A 561 11.17 1.83 -15.71
C GLU A 561 12.60 2.32 -15.46
N GLY A 562 13.56 1.40 -15.34
CA GLY A 562 14.95 1.75 -15.03
C GLY A 562 15.13 2.26 -13.59
N THR A 563 14.30 1.80 -12.64
CA THR A 563 14.29 2.26 -11.25
C THR A 563 15.63 1.99 -10.56
N PRO A 564 16.39 3.03 -10.16
CA PRO A 564 17.71 2.83 -9.56
C PRO A 564 17.59 2.41 -8.09
N VAL A 565 18.66 1.86 -7.54
CA VAL A 565 18.81 1.67 -6.09
C VAL A 565 18.86 3.02 -5.37
N LEU A 566 18.52 3.05 -4.09
CA LEU A 566 18.63 4.24 -3.26
C LEU A 566 20.09 4.71 -3.16
N PRO A 567 20.35 6.03 -3.29
CA PRO A 567 21.70 6.56 -3.21
C PRO A 567 22.25 6.50 -1.79
N ALA A 568 23.56 6.51 -1.65
CA ALA A 568 24.30 6.61 -0.38
C ALA A 568 24.19 5.40 0.58
N VAL A 569 23.49 4.33 0.21
CA VAL A 569 23.47 3.09 1.00
C VAL A 569 24.83 2.39 0.89
N GLN A 570 25.44 2.09 2.04
CA GLN A 570 26.73 1.40 2.11
C GLN A 570 26.51 -0.12 2.12
N LEU A 571 26.20 -0.68 0.97
CA LEU A 571 26.15 -2.12 0.78
C LEU A 571 27.60 -2.55 0.47
N GLY A 572 28.30 -3.07 1.49
CA GLY A 572 29.69 -3.51 1.34
C GLY A 572 29.81 -4.59 0.25
N TRP A 573 30.67 -4.34 -0.69
CA TRP A 573 31.16 -5.30 -1.72
C TRP A 573 32.54 -5.78 -1.34
#